data_c3571b0bd050706abf43d7519549f104
#
_entry.id   c3571b0bd050706abf43d7519549f104
#
_cell.length_a   1.000
_cell.length_b   1.000
_cell.length_c   1.000
_cell.angle_alpha   90.00
_cell.angle_beta   90.00
_cell.angle_gamma   90.00
#
_symmetry.space_group_name_H-M   'P 1'
#
loop_
_entity.id
_entity.type
_entity.pdbx_description
1 polymer ?
#
loop_
_entity_poly.entity_id
_entity_poly.type
_entity_poly.pdbx_seq_one_letter_code
_entity_poly.pdbx_strand_id
1 'polypeptide(L)'
;MYRATQKSAFREVAVKVENRTLESDKDQRRFVREARAAGRMSSHPHVVDLYDVGVTHDGHPYMIMELCEGTYADRMKNNPLGEAEARDVGAKIADALADAHSLGVLHRDVKPANILVTRFGEPALADFGLAVLTETRESSITLELTPAYAAPEMFQHGRPAPASDVYALCATLYALIRGRPARWRDNYSPTLASLVDMFAERVPDIPEVAPELTALLRRGMSNDHMQRPTAAQLRDDLSGVHHDPDPTMMMPSVRPILPEPRSGQPIEDEPTQRSFNEDTTQRSVQWDPPPDGRQY
;
A
#
# COMPACT_ATOMS: atom_id res chain seq x y z
N MET A 1 4.31 -11.32 -14.44
CA MET A 1 2.85 -11.15 -14.27
C MET A 1 2.16 -11.73 -15.50
N TYR A 2 0.96 -12.35 -15.36
CA TYR A 2 0.25 -13.03 -16.45
C TYR A 2 -1.22 -12.62 -16.45
N ARG A 3 -1.81 -12.45 -17.64
CA ARG A 3 -3.26 -12.34 -17.80
C ARG A 3 -3.82 -13.76 -17.94
N ALA A 4 -4.88 -14.07 -17.18
CA ALA A 4 -5.49 -15.39 -17.16
C ALA A 4 -7.02 -15.30 -17.02
N THR A 5 -7.72 -16.40 -17.31
CA THR A 5 -9.16 -16.51 -17.06
C THR A 5 -9.41 -17.43 -15.87
N GLN A 6 -10.02 -16.89 -14.82
CA GLN A 6 -10.49 -17.69 -13.69
C GLN A 6 -11.73 -18.47 -14.09
N LYS A 7 -11.57 -19.78 -14.36
CA LYS A 7 -12.66 -20.65 -14.87
C LYS A 7 -13.87 -20.72 -13.93
N SER A 8 -13.65 -20.71 -12.61
CA SER A 8 -14.73 -20.80 -11.61
C SER A 8 -15.66 -19.58 -11.57
N ALA A 9 -15.17 -18.41 -11.97
CA ALA A 9 -15.92 -17.15 -11.95
C ALA A 9 -16.09 -16.53 -13.34
N PHE A 10 -15.58 -17.18 -14.41
CA PHE A 10 -15.64 -16.70 -15.80
C PHE A 10 -15.17 -15.26 -15.97
N ARG A 11 -14.09 -14.87 -15.27
CA ARG A 11 -13.54 -13.52 -15.31
C ARG A 11 -12.06 -13.51 -15.67
N GLU A 12 -11.61 -12.42 -16.28
CA GLU A 12 -10.20 -12.16 -16.50
C GLU A 12 -9.54 -11.67 -15.20
N VAL A 13 -8.33 -12.10 -14.96
CA VAL A 13 -7.55 -11.81 -13.75
C VAL A 13 -6.08 -11.58 -14.10
N ALA A 14 -5.38 -10.82 -13.26
CA ALA A 14 -3.94 -10.78 -13.24
C ALA A 14 -3.40 -11.83 -12.27
N VAL A 15 -2.41 -12.60 -12.71
CA VAL A 15 -1.69 -13.57 -11.85
C VAL A 15 -0.26 -13.10 -11.70
N LYS A 16 0.12 -12.73 -10.48
CA LYS A 16 1.49 -12.38 -10.12
C LYS A 16 2.15 -13.59 -9.46
N VAL A 17 3.20 -14.10 -10.07
CA VAL A 17 4.04 -15.18 -9.51
C VAL A 17 5.35 -14.55 -9.08
N GLU A 18 5.76 -14.79 -7.84
CA GLU A 18 7.03 -14.31 -7.29
C GLU A 18 8.18 -15.21 -7.74
N ASN A 19 9.32 -14.61 -8.06
CA ASN A 19 10.50 -15.36 -8.52
C ASN A 19 11.18 -16.16 -7.41
N ARG A 20 10.93 -15.84 -6.13
CA ARG A 20 11.46 -16.57 -4.99
C ARG A 20 10.69 -17.85 -4.74
N THR A 21 11.33 -18.84 -4.16
CA THR A 21 10.69 -20.07 -3.66
C THR A 21 10.56 -20.03 -2.13
N LEU A 22 9.47 -20.58 -1.62
CA LEU A 22 9.26 -20.79 -0.19
C LEU A 22 9.59 -22.24 0.14
N GLU A 23 10.77 -22.47 0.73
CA GLU A 23 11.33 -23.79 0.95
C GLU A 23 10.65 -24.56 2.07
N SER A 24 10.03 -23.88 3.05
CA SER A 24 9.39 -24.53 4.18
C SER A 24 7.87 -24.33 4.19
N ASP A 25 7.14 -25.35 4.66
CA ASP A 25 5.70 -25.26 4.91
C ASP A 25 5.33 -24.11 5.85
N LYS A 26 6.22 -23.76 6.77
CA LYS A 26 6.05 -22.63 7.70
C LYS A 26 6.04 -21.30 6.95
N ASP A 27 6.96 -21.11 6.01
CA ASP A 27 7.04 -19.89 5.20
C ASP A 27 5.85 -19.77 4.25
N GLN A 28 5.44 -20.90 3.66
CA GLN A 28 4.24 -20.95 2.81
C GLN A 28 2.97 -20.54 3.57
N ARG A 29 2.76 -21.12 4.77
CA ARG A 29 1.60 -20.75 5.62
C ARG A 29 1.69 -19.31 6.10
N ARG A 30 2.89 -18.82 6.39
CA ARG A 30 3.11 -17.42 6.76
C ARG A 30 2.72 -16.50 5.60
N PHE A 31 3.21 -16.77 4.39
CA PHE A 31 2.86 -16.04 3.17
C PHE A 31 1.34 -15.93 2.99
N VAL A 32 0.66 -17.08 2.94
CA VAL A 32 -0.80 -17.12 2.72
C VAL A 32 -1.55 -16.33 3.79
N ARG A 33 -1.14 -16.44 5.07
CA ARG A 33 -1.77 -15.70 6.17
C ARG A 33 -1.59 -14.19 6.03
N GLU A 34 -0.38 -13.74 5.72
CA GLU A 34 -0.06 -12.32 5.59
C GLU A 34 -0.72 -11.71 4.35
N ALA A 35 -0.68 -12.42 3.21
CA ALA A 35 -1.36 -11.97 2.00
C ALA A 35 -2.89 -11.90 2.19
N ARG A 36 -3.51 -12.84 2.91
CA ARG A 36 -4.93 -12.76 3.28
C ARG A 36 -5.23 -11.60 4.22
N ALA A 37 -4.31 -11.24 5.12
CA ALA A 37 -4.47 -10.07 5.98
C ALA A 37 -4.45 -8.78 5.15
N ALA A 38 -3.54 -8.67 4.18
CA ALA A 38 -3.50 -7.57 3.23
C ALA A 38 -4.77 -7.51 2.35
N GLY A 39 -5.34 -8.67 2.01
CA GLY A 39 -6.59 -8.79 1.25
C GLY A 39 -7.83 -8.17 1.95
N ARG A 40 -7.76 -7.83 3.25
CA ARG A 40 -8.83 -7.06 3.92
C ARG A 40 -8.99 -5.67 3.32
N MET A 41 -7.94 -5.14 2.70
CA MET A 41 -7.98 -3.85 2.01
C MET A 41 -8.69 -3.90 0.66
N SER A 42 -8.96 -5.09 0.10
CA SER A 42 -9.61 -5.26 -1.21
C SER A 42 -11.07 -4.74 -1.27
N SER A 43 -11.67 -4.37 -0.14
CA SER A 43 -12.99 -3.71 -0.12
C SER A 43 -12.92 -2.20 -0.37
N HIS A 44 -11.73 -1.61 -0.36
CA HIS A 44 -11.56 -0.17 -0.58
C HIS A 44 -11.55 0.13 -2.09
N PRO A 45 -12.30 1.13 -2.59
CA PRO A 45 -12.45 1.39 -4.03
C PRO A 45 -11.15 1.76 -4.76
N HIS A 46 -10.14 2.23 -4.01
CA HIS A 46 -8.82 2.60 -4.54
C HIS A 46 -7.72 1.62 -4.11
N VAL A 47 -8.07 0.37 -3.90
CA VAL A 47 -7.15 -0.76 -3.68
C VAL A 47 -7.47 -1.86 -4.69
N VAL A 48 -6.45 -2.40 -5.34
CA VAL A 48 -6.62 -3.50 -6.29
C VAL A 48 -7.14 -4.73 -5.56
N ASP A 49 -8.24 -5.29 -6.04
CA ASP A 49 -8.85 -6.48 -5.46
C ASP A 49 -7.92 -7.69 -5.50
N LEU A 50 -7.67 -8.28 -4.35
CA LEU A 50 -6.98 -9.56 -4.22
C LEU A 50 -8.02 -10.69 -4.15
N TYR A 51 -8.09 -11.51 -5.19
CA TYR A 51 -9.10 -12.56 -5.29
C TYR A 51 -8.67 -13.88 -4.64
N ASP A 52 -7.39 -14.23 -4.75
CA ASP A 52 -6.86 -15.46 -4.15
C ASP A 52 -5.33 -15.40 -4.02
N VAL A 53 -4.78 -16.23 -3.14
CA VAL A 53 -3.35 -16.38 -2.92
C VAL A 53 -3.00 -17.83 -2.69
N GLY A 54 -1.83 -18.23 -3.16
CA GLY A 54 -1.36 -19.61 -2.98
C GLY A 54 0.13 -19.75 -3.24
N VAL A 55 0.56 -21.01 -3.26
CA VAL A 55 1.93 -21.40 -3.58
C VAL A 55 1.85 -22.48 -4.65
N THR A 56 2.65 -22.38 -5.69
CA THR A 56 2.75 -23.38 -6.76
C THR A 56 3.37 -24.67 -6.23
N HIS A 57 3.28 -25.75 -7.00
CA HIS A 57 3.90 -27.05 -6.64
C HIS A 57 5.42 -26.93 -6.42
N ASP A 58 6.08 -26.03 -7.15
CA ASP A 58 7.53 -25.76 -7.09
C ASP A 58 7.88 -24.71 -6.02
N GLY A 59 6.93 -24.33 -5.16
CA GLY A 59 7.16 -23.45 -4.02
C GLY A 59 7.10 -21.96 -4.32
N HIS A 60 6.70 -21.54 -5.54
CA HIS A 60 6.58 -20.11 -5.87
C HIS A 60 5.27 -19.52 -5.33
N PRO A 61 5.32 -18.42 -4.55
CA PRO A 61 4.12 -17.70 -4.15
C PRO A 61 3.43 -17.06 -5.36
N TYR A 62 2.11 -17.11 -5.37
CA TYR A 62 1.33 -16.39 -6.38
C TYR A 62 0.12 -15.68 -5.78
N MET A 63 -0.32 -14.65 -6.48
CA MET A 63 -1.53 -13.88 -6.17
C MET A 63 -2.39 -13.76 -7.41
N ILE A 64 -3.70 -13.88 -7.22
CA ILE A 64 -4.71 -13.66 -8.25
C ILE A 64 -5.46 -12.39 -7.87
N MET A 65 -5.44 -11.39 -8.76
CA MET A 65 -5.97 -10.07 -8.49
C MET A 65 -6.76 -9.51 -9.67
N GLU A 66 -7.42 -8.38 -9.46
CA GLU A 66 -8.08 -7.62 -10.50
C GLU A 66 -7.12 -7.34 -11.67
N LEU A 67 -7.62 -7.52 -12.89
CA LEU A 67 -6.90 -7.15 -14.09
C LEU A 67 -7.12 -5.66 -14.36
N CYS A 68 -6.08 -4.86 -14.17
CA CYS A 68 -6.06 -3.43 -14.47
C CYS A 68 -5.53 -3.15 -15.88
N GLU A 69 -5.82 -1.96 -16.41
CA GLU A 69 -5.51 -1.58 -17.80
C GLU A 69 -4.08 -1.07 -17.99
N GLY A 70 -3.44 -0.58 -16.92
CA GLY A 70 -2.08 -0.05 -16.98
C GLY A 70 -1.59 0.48 -15.65
N THR A 71 -0.44 1.15 -15.67
CA THR A 71 0.19 1.74 -14.49
C THR A 71 0.37 3.25 -14.63
N TYR A 72 0.38 3.96 -13.51
CA TYR A 72 0.75 5.38 -13.50
C TYR A 72 2.25 5.59 -13.84
N ALA A 73 3.10 4.58 -13.72
CA ALA A 73 4.48 4.66 -14.20
C ALA A 73 4.55 4.78 -15.73
N ASP A 74 3.72 4.04 -16.46
CA ASP A 74 3.66 4.14 -17.92
C ASP A 74 3.02 5.47 -18.35
N ARG A 75 2.00 5.90 -17.62
CA ARG A 75 1.36 7.18 -17.85
C ARG A 75 2.32 8.34 -17.63
N MET A 76 3.10 8.35 -16.55
CA MET A 76 4.11 9.36 -16.23
C MET A 76 5.12 9.58 -17.38
N LYS A 77 5.56 8.50 -18.04
CA LYS A 77 6.53 8.58 -19.14
C LYS A 77 5.96 9.26 -20.38
N ASN A 78 4.68 9.02 -20.68
CA ASN A 78 4.05 9.43 -21.92
C ASN A 78 3.27 10.75 -21.77
N ASN A 79 2.66 10.97 -20.63
CA ASN A 79 1.80 12.11 -20.36
C ASN A 79 1.77 12.41 -18.84
N PRO A 80 2.69 13.22 -18.31
CA PRO A 80 2.68 13.63 -16.91
C PRO A 80 1.35 14.27 -16.51
N LEU A 81 0.99 14.16 -15.24
CA LEU A 81 -0.30 14.62 -14.74
C LEU A 81 -0.33 16.15 -14.60
N GLY A 82 -1.47 16.76 -14.93
CA GLY A 82 -1.77 18.11 -14.51
C GLY A 82 -2.12 18.20 -13.02
N GLU A 83 -2.14 19.42 -12.46
CA GLU A 83 -2.40 19.65 -11.03
C GLU A 83 -3.71 19.03 -10.55
N ALA A 84 -4.82 19.29 -11.24
CA ALA A 84 -6.14 18.81 -10.81
C ALA A 84 -6.20 17.28 -10.75
N GLU A 85 -5.63 16.61 -11.74
CA GLU A 85 -5.57 15.16 -11.79
C GLU A 85 -4.63 14.58 -10.72
N ALA A 86 -3.49 15.21 -10.48
CA ALA A 86 -2.56 14.80 -9.44
C ALA A 86 -3.18 14.92 -8.03
N ARG A 87 -3.99 15.96 -7.80
CA ARG A 87 -4.76 16.13 -6.56
C ARG A 87 -5.80 15.03 -6.40
N ASP A 88 -6.56 14.72 -7.44
CA ASP A 88 -7.60 13.69 -7.42
C ASP A 88 -6.99 12.30 -7.15
N VAL A 89 -5.97 11.91 -7.92
CA VAL A 89 -5.24 10.65 -7.71
C VAL A 89 -4.64 10.59 -6.31
N GLY A 90 -4.01 11.68 -5.88
CA GLY A 90 -3.39 11.77 -4.57
C GLY A 90 -4.38 11.63 -3.43
N ALA A 91 -5.54 12.29 -3.51
CA ALA A 91 -6.59 12.20 -2.50
C ALA A 91 -7.15 10.77 -2.40
N LYS A 92 -7.42 10.12 -3.53
CA LYS A 92 -7.93 8.74 -3.60
C LYS A 92 -6.94 7.72 -3.00
N ILE A 93 -5.65 7.84 -3.33
CA ILE A 93 -4.62 6.95 -2.79
C ILE A 93 -4.34 7.26 -1.31
N ALA A 94 -4.39 8.54 -0.90
CA ALA A 94 -4.26 8.92 0.51
C ALA A 94 -5.42 8.37 1.36
N ASP A 95 -6.64 8.29 0.81
CA ASP A 95 -7.80 7.67 1.46
C ASP A 95 -7.57 6.17 1.69
N ALA A 96 -7.09 5.45 0.67
CA ALA A 96 -6.71 4.04 0.79
C ALA A 96 -5.62 3.80 1.86
N LEU A 97 -4.61 4.68 1.91
CA LEU A 97 -3.57 4.61 2.94
C LEU A 97 -4.12 4.94 4.34
N ALA A 98 -5.04 5.91 4.46
CA ALA A 98 -5.65 6.25 5.74
C ALA A 98 -6.44 5.08 6.32
N ASP A 99 -7.23 4.40 5.49
CA ASP A 99 -7.96 3.19 5.89
C ASP A 99 -7.00 2.07 6.32
N ALA A 100 -5.96 1.79 5.51
CA ALA A 100 -4.93 0.81 5.85
C ALA A 100 -4.23 1.11 7.18
N HIS A 101 -3.83 2.36 7.39
CA HIS A 101 -3.16 2.79 8.62
C HIS A 101 -4.07 2.66 9.85
N SER A 102 -5.38 2.89 9.70
CA SER A 102 -6.36 2.69 10.77
C SER A 102 -6.43 1.22 11.23
N LEU A 103 -6.17 0.29 10.32
CA LEU A 103 -6.12 -1.15 10.56
C LEU A 103 -4.71 -1.65 10.96
N GLY A 104 -3.74 -0.75 11.11
CA GLY A 104 -2.34 -1.09 11.43
C GLY A 104 -1.58 -1.71 10.26
N VAL A 105 -2.07 -1.55 9.03
CA VAL A 105 -1.43 -2.05 7.81
C VAL A 105 -0.63 -0.93 7.16
N LEU A 106 0.62 -1.22 6.78
CA LEU A 106 1.50 -0.32 6.03
C LEU A 106 1.69 -0.85 4.61
N HIS A 107 1.77 0.05 3.64
CA HIS A 107 2.02 -0.33 2.24
C HIS A 107 3.49 -0.60 1.96
N ARG A 108 4.40 0.30 2.38
CA ARG A 108 5.88 0.23 2.32
C ARG A 108 6.53 0.36 0.93
N ASP A 109 5.76 0.32 -0.16
CA ASP A 109 6.27 0.43 -1.55
C ASP A 109 5.33 1.26 -2.43
N VAL A 110 4.91 2.44 -1.95
CA VAL A 110 4.11 3.38 -2.75
C VAL A 110 4.98 4.00 -3.82
N LYS A 111 4.63 3.75 -5.09
CA LYS A 111 5.35 4.27 -6.26
C LYS A 111 4.44 4.26 -7.49
N PRO A 112 4.77 4.99 -8.58
CA PRO A 112 3.93 5.05 -9.79
C PRO A 112 3.61 3.67 -10.39
N ALA A 113 4.53 2.70 -10.30
CA ALA A 113 4.34 1.35 -10.82
C ALA A 113 3.30 0.53 -10.02
N ASN A 114 3.05 0.89 -8.77
CA ASN A 114 2.08 0.23 -7.89
C ASN A 114 0.74 0.98 -7.81
N ILE A 115 0.59 2.11 -8.51
CA ILE A 115 -0.71 2.75 -8.72
C ILE A 115 -1.18 2.33 -10.11
N LEU A 116 -2.23 1.50 -10.14
CA LEU A 116 -2.79 0.94 -11.36
C LEU A 116 -4.03 1.73 -11.79
N VAL A 117 -4.39 1.61 -13.06
CA VAL A 117 -5.63 2.15 -13.61
C VAL A 117 -6.61 0.98 -13.72
N THR A 118 -7.71 1.05 -12.98
CA THR A 118 -8.77 0.04 -13.05
C THR A 118 -9.49 0.13 -14.39
N ARG A 119 -10.29 -0.88 -14.74
CA ARG A 119 -11.16 -0.86 -15.94
C ARG A 119 -12.18 0.29 -15.97
N PHE A 120 -12.36 0.98 -14.84
CA PHE A 120 -13.25 2.14 -14.73
C PHE A 120 -12.49 3.47 -14.86
N GLY A 121 -11.17 3.42 -15.14
CA GLY A 121 -10.32 4.60 -15.22
C GLY A 121 -9.87 5.17 -13.87
N GLU A 122 -10.20 4.51 -12.76
CA GLU A 122 -9.90 4.95 -11.40
C GLU A 122 -8.51 4.49 -10.95
N PRO A 123 -7.79 5.31 -10.15
CA PRO A 123 -6.54 4.88 -9.54
C PRO A 123 -6.79 3.88 -8.43
N ALA A 124 -6.01 2.80 -8.42
CA ALA A 124 -6.03 1.81 -7.35
C ALA A 124 -4.60 1.39 -6.97
N LEU A 125 -4.34 1.29 -5.67
CA LEU A 125 -3.05 0.90 -5.11
C LEU A 125 -2.94 -0.61 -5.03
N ALA A 126 -1.90 -1.17 -5.65
CA ALA A 126 -1.60 -2.59 -5.68
C ALA A 126 -0.50 -2.97 -4.68
N ASP A 127 -0.36 -4.25 -4.39
CA ASP A 127 0.75 -4.82 -3.60
C ASP A 127 0.81 -4.39 -2.12
N PHE A 128 -0.34 -4.19 -1.47
CA PHE A 128 -0.41 -3.88 -0.04
C PHE A 128 0.32 -4.92 0.82
N GLY A 129 1.20 -4.44 1.71
CA GLY A 129 1.79 -5.23 2.78
C GLY A 129 2.70 -6.38 2.36
N LEU A 130 2.94 -6.60 1.08
CA LEU A 130 3.75 -7.71 0.58
C LEU A 130 5.24 -7.55 0.89
N ALA A 131 5.71 -6.33 1.17
CA ALA A 131 7.08 -6.07 1.61
C ALA A 131 7.45 -6.77 2.93
N VAL A 132 6.47 -7.10 3.80
CA VAL A 132 6.70 -7.91 5.01
C VAL A 132 7.14 -9.33 4.69
N LEU A 133 6.71 -9.83 3.53
CA LEU A 133 6.99 -11.21 3.11
C LEU A 133 8.43 -11.39 2.61
N THR A 134 9.09 -10.27 2.26
CA THR A 134 10.48 -10.27 1.79
C THR A 134 11.50 -10.12 2.94
N GLU A 135 11.08 -9.69 4.13
CA GLU A 135 11.93 -9.38 5.28
C GLU A 135 12.51 -10.62 6.03
N THR A 136 12.52 -11.81 5.46
CA THR A 136 13.04 -13.00 6.13
C THR A 136 14.57 -13.07 6.27
N ARG A 137 15.33 -12.10 5.74
CA ARG A 137 16.78 -11.97 5.99
C ARG A 137 17.15 -10.49 6.15
N GLU A 138 17.77 -10.17 7.27
CA GLU A 138 18.24 -8.83 7.68
C GLU A 138 19.17 -8.10 6.67
N SER A 139 19.55 -8.75 5.58
CA SER A 139 20.53 -8.24 4.62
C SER A 139 19.96 -7.66 3.32
N SER A 140 18.64 -7.73 3.08
CA SER A 140 18.04 -7.45 1.76
C SER A 140 17.12 -6.23 1.69
N ILE A 141 16.84 -5.55 2.80
CA ILE A 141 15.88 -4.41 2.83
C ILE A 141 16.28 -3.30 1.86
N THR A 142 17.56 -3.07 1.68
CA THR A 142 18.06 -1.96 0.85
C THR A 142 17.97 -2.25 -0.67
N LEU A 143 17.89 -3.52 -1.07
CA LEU A 143 17.90 -3.92 -2.48
C LEU A 143 16.50 -3.94 -3.14
N GLU A 144 15.43 -4.07 -2.34
CA GLU A 144 14.05 -4.14 -2.86
C GLU A 144 13.33 -2.80 -2.85
N LEU A 145 13.83 -1.81 -2.07
CA LEU A 145 13.29 -0.46 -2.07
C LEU A 145 13.60 0.22 -3.40
N THR A 146 12.63 0.94 -3.93
CA THR A 146 12.88 1.88 -5.04
C THR A 146 13.35 3.21 -4.42
N PRO A 147 14.68 3.48 -4.34
CA PRO A 147 15.23 4.57 -3.53
C PRO A 147 14.68 5.96 -3.87
N ALA A 148 14.18 6.10 -5.11
CA ALA A 148 13.62 7.35 -5.60
C ALA A 148 12.34 7.79 -4.87
N TYR A 149 11.63 6.86 -4.22
CA TYR A 149 10.34 7.11 -3.54
C TYR A 149 10.39 6.78 -2.04
N ALA A 150 11.40 6.04 -1.59
CA ALA A 150 11.49 5.60 -0.21
C ALA A 150 11.90 6.76 0.73
N ALA A 151 11.34 6.77 1.94
CA ALA A 151 11.63 7.77 2.95
C ALA A 151 13.04 7.61 3.54
N PRO A 152 13.69 8.71 4.00
CA PRO A 152 15.06 8.69 4.52
C PRO A 152 15.29 7.67 5.64
N GLU A 153 14.34 7.53 6.56
CA GLU A 153 14.43 6.61 7.69
C GLU A 153 14.54 5.14 7.26
N MET A 154 14.07 4.79 6.06
CA MET A 154 14.17 3.42 5.53
C MET A 154 15.63 3.02 5.23
N PHE A 155 16.53 4.00 5.05
CA PHE A 155 17.97 3.81 4.82
C PHE A 155 18.80 3.96 6.10
N GLN A 156 18.18 4.39 7.21
CA GLN A 156 18.83 4.64 8.48
C GLN A 156 18.45 3.59 9.55
N HIS A 157 18.09 2.39 9.16
CA HIS A 157 17.61 1.32 10.05
C HIS A 157 16.34 1.71 10.84
N GLY A 158 15.60 2.71 10.36
CA GLY A 158 14.29 3.07 10.89
C GLY A 158 13.25 1.98 10.62
N ARG A 159 12.26 1.90 11.49
CA ARG A 159 11.11 1.00 11.25
C ARG A 159 10.11 1.69 10.33
N PRO A 160 9.54 0.98 9.34
CA PRO A 160 8.45 1.51 8.54
C PRO A 160 7.31 2.02 9.44
N ALA A 161 6.77 3.19 9.10
CA ALA A 161 5.70 3.83 9.82
C ALA A 161 4.66 4.43 8.84
N PRO A 162 3.44 4.78 9.27
CA PRO A 162 2.47 5.48 8.42
C PRO A 162 3.06 6.71 7.70
N ALA A 163 3.92 7.46 8.38
CA ALA A 163 4.61 8.62 7.81
C ALA A 163 5.57 8.26 6.65
N SER A 164 6.07 7.02 6.58
CA SER A 164 6.92 6.55 5.47
C SER A 164 6.10 6.36 4.19
N ASP A 165 4.85 5.86 4.30
CA ASP A 165 3.94 5.73 3.16
C ASP A 165 3.49 7.11 2.65
N VAL A 166 3.27 8.07 3.55
CA VAL A 166 2.92 9.46 3.19
C VAL A 166 4.07 10.12 2.42
N TYR A 167 5.32 9.94 2.87
CA TYR A 167 6.48 10.41 2.12
C TYR A 167 6.50 9.81 0.70
N ALA A 168 6.34 8.50 0.60
CA ALA A 168 6.37 7.78 -0.66
C ALA A 168 5.24 8.22 -1.61
N LEU A 169 4.03 8.50 -1.08
CA LEU A 169 2.93 9.04 -1.88
C LEU A 169 3.26 10.45 -2.39
N CYS A 170 3.77 11.35 -1.55
CA CYS A 170 4.14 12.70 -1.96
C CYS A 170 5.28 12.68 -3.00
N ALA A 171 6.29 11.82 -2.84
CA ALA A 171 7.35 11.62 -3.82
C ALA A 171 6.81 11.06 -5.16
N THR A 172 5.82 10.17 -5.08
CA THR A 172 5.10 9.62 -6.24
C THR A 172 4.33 10.72 -6.97
N LEU A 173 3.52 11.52 -6.27
CA LEU A 173 2.76 12.61 -6.88
C LEU A 173 3.68 13.65 -7.53
N TYR A 174 4.78 14.01 -6.85
CA TYR A 174 5.80 14.87 -7.45
C TYR A 174 6.30 14.30 -8.79
N ALA A 175 6.63 12.99 -8.80
CA ALA A 175 7.13 12.34 -10.01
C ALA A 175 6.08 12.27 -11.12
N LEU A 176 4.82 12.00 -10.78
CA LEU A 176 3.71 11.95 -11.74
C LEU A 176 3.49 13.29 -12.43
N ILE A 177 3.67 14.42 -11.72
CA ILE A 177 3.56 15.75 -12.29
C ILE A 177 4.78 16.12 -13.14
N ARG A 178 6.00 15.82 -12.63
CA ARG A 178 7.26 16.24 -13.28
C ARG A 178 7.76 15.27 -14.36
N GLY A 179 7.16 14.06 -14.47
CA GLY A 179 7.67 12.99 -15.32
C GLY A 179 8.93 12.31 -14.79
N ARG A 180 9.43 12.71 -13.60
CA ARG A 180 10.63 12.14 -12.94
C ARG A 180 10.61 12.39 -11.43
N PRO A 181 11.28 11.53 -10.63
CA PRO A 181 11.38 11.73 -9.18
C PRO A 181 12.14 13.00 -8.79
N ALA A 182 11.82 13.55 -7.62
CA ALA A 182 12.28 14.88 -7.17
C ALA A 182 13.80 15.02 -7.06
N ARG A 183 14.46 14.00 -6.52
CA ARG A 183 15.89 14.02 -6.17
C ARG A 183 16.70 12.97 -6.95
N TRP A 184 16.08 12.32 -7.93
CA TRP A 184 16.70 11.24 -8.70
C TRP A 184 17.45 11.78 -9.93
N ARG A 185 18.61 11.19 -10.20
CA ARG A 185 19.42 11.49 -11.40
C ARG A 185 19.41 10.26 -12.30
N ASP A 186 19.13 10.46 -13.59
CA ASP A 186 19.12 9.37 -14.57
C ASP A 186 20.53 8.74 -14.68
N ASN A 187 20.54 7.42 -14.90
CA ASN A 187 21.77 6.62 -15.01
C ASN A 187 22.69 6.64 -13.77
N TYR A 188 22.13 6.94 -12.60
CA TYR A 188 22.86 6.97 -11.36
C TYR A 188 22.33 5.91 -10.38
N SER A 189 23.20 4.98 -9.97
CA SER A 189 22.91 4.01 -8.91
C SER A 189 23.51 4.55 -7.60
N PRO A 190 22.69 5.15 -6.71
CA PRO A 190 23.21 5.79 -5.53
C PRO A 190 23.79 4.76 -4.55
N THR A 191 24.92 5.10 -3.96
CA THR A 191 25.42 4.45 -2.74
C THR A 191 24.61 4.94 -1.54
N LEU A 192 24.67 4.22 -0.41
CA LEU A 192 23.99 4.66 0.82
C LEU A 192 24.45 6.07 1.26
N ALA A 193 25.75 6.38 1.12
CA ALA A 193 26.27 7.71 1.43
C ALA A 193 25.67 8.79 0.52
N SER A 194 25.58 8.54 -0.80
CA SER A 194 25.01 9.50 -1.73
C SER A 194 23.49 9.68 -1.57
N LEU A 195 22.78 8.69 -1.04
CA LEU A 195 21.37 8.85 -0.68
C LEU A 195 21.20 9.86 0.46
N VAL A 196 22.09 9.85 1.46
CA VAL A 196 22.06 10.85 2.55
C VAL A 196 22.22 12.26 1.98
N ASP A 197 23.19 12.46 1.06
CA ASP A 197 23.39 13.75 0.41
C ASP A 197 22.15 14.18 -0.40
N MET A 198 21.54 13.23 -1.14
CA MET A 198 20.32 13.50 -1.91
C MET A 198 19.15 13.93 -1.02
N PHE A 199 19.01 13.35 0.18
CA PHE A 199 17.97 13.76 1.13
C PHE A 199 18.22 15.15 1.75
N ALA A 200 19.47 15.61 1.80
CA ALA A 200 19.80 16.97 2.21
C ALA A 200 19.40 18.02 1.15
N GLU A 201 19.28 17.63 -0.12
CA GLU A 201 18.84 18.53 -1.18
C GLU A 201 17.36 18.94 -0.97
N ARG A 202 17.07 20.23 -1.19
CA ARG A 202 15.68 20.71 -1.20
C ARG A 202 14.91 20.08 -2.36
N VAL A 203 13.68 19.66 -2.11
CA VAL A 203 12.74 19.26 -3.19
C VAL A 203 12.52 20.47 -4.12
N PRO A 204 12.79 20.36 -5.42
CA PRO A 204 12.65 21.49 -6.35
C PRO A 204 11.22 22.00 -6.47
N ASP A 205 11.05 23.23 -6.94
CA ASP A 205 9.75 23.78 -7.28
C ASP A 205 9.15 23.07 -8.49
N ILE A 206 7.82 23.05 -8.57
CA ILE A 206 7.07 22.59 -9.74
C ILE A 206 6.40 23.83 -10.35
N PRO A 207 6.99 24.44 -11.39
CA PRO A 207 6.49 25.69 -11.95
C PRO A 207 5.09 25.58 -12.56
N GLU A 208 4.69 24.37 -12.95
CA GLU A 208 3.44 24.11 -13.67
C GLU A 208 2.21 23.96 -12.75
N VAL A 209 2.41 24.00 -11.42
CA VAL A 209 1.33 23.86 -10.46
C VAL A 209 1.35 24.99 -9.41
N ALA A 210 0.24 25.14 -8.70
CA ALA A 210 0.12 26.12 -7.63
C ALA A 210 1.20 25.90 -6.53
N PRO A 211 1.80 26.99 -5.99
CA PRO A 211 2.82 26.91 -4.94
C PRO A 211 2.36 26.11 -3.70
N GLU A 212 1.05 26.14 -3.41
CA GLU A 212 0.42 25.44 -2.28
C GLU A 212 0.55 23.93 -2.43
N LEU A 213 0.35 23.39 -3.65
CA LEU A 213 0.55 21.96 -3.90
C LEU A 213 2.01 21.58 -3.74
N THR A 214 2.94 22.37 -4.29
CA THR A 214 4.37 22.12 -4.11
C THR A 214 4.77 22.16 -2.63
N ALA A 215 4.23 23.10 -1.84
CA ALA A 215 4.48 23.20 -0.41
C ALA A 215 3.92 22.00 0.35
N LEU A 216 2.72 21.52 0.01
CA LEU A 216 2.12 20.32 0.59
C LEU A 216 2.99 19.08 0.32
N LEU A 217 3.39 18.86 -0.94
CA LEU A 217 4.26 17.73 -1.31
C LEU A 217 5.61 17.80 -0.57
N ARG A 218 6.20 18.98 -0.42
CA ARG A 218 7.43 19.17 0.37
C ARG A 218 7.23 18.83 1.84
N ARG A 219 6.12 19.25 2.44
CA ARG A 219 5.80 18.90 3.83
C ARG A 219 5.70 17.39 4.00
N GLY A 220 5.01 16.69 3.08
CA GLY A 220 4.94 15.23 3.08
C GLY A 220 6.28 14.54 2.84
N MET A 221 7.20 15.19 2.11
CA MET A 221 8.57 14.72 1.87
C MET A 221 9.59 15.29 2.88
N SER A 222 9.17 15.81 4.04
CA SER A 222 10.08 16.24 5.10
C SER A 222 10.97 15.08 5.57
N ASN A 223 12.26 15.37 5.83
CA ASN A 223 13.16 14.40 6.44
C ASN A 223 12.78 14.09 7.88
N ASP A 224 12.18 15.06 8.58
CA ASP A 224 11.57 14.83 9.89
C ASP A 224 10.15 14.27 9.70
N HIS A 225 9.98 12.99 10.03
CA HIS A 225 8.71 12.29 9.87
C HIS A 225 7.57 12.88 10.72
N MET A 226 7.88 13.58 11.80
CA MET A 226 6.89 14.23 12.67
C MET A 226 6.26 15.48 12.02
N GLN A 227 6.89 16.07 11.02
CA GLN A 227 6.35 17.20 10.26
C GLN A 227 5.43 16.79 9.11
N ARG A 228 5.42 15.52 8.76
CA ARG A 228 4.58 15.00 7.68
C ARG A 228 3.12 14.94 8.12
N PRO A 229 2.15 15.26 7.24
CA PRO A 229 0.75 15.05 7.55
C PRO A 229 0.46 13.55 7.73
N THR A 230 -0.63 13.21 8.40
CA THR A 230 -1.20 11.87 8.31
C THR A 230 -1.79 11.63 6.90
N ALA A 231 -2.04 10.38 6.52
CA ALA A 231 -2.68 10.08 5.23
C ALA A 231 -4.07 10.73 5.10
N ALA A 232 -4.85 10.75 6.19
CA ALA A 232 -6.15 11.42 6.22
C ALA A 232 -6.02 12.95 6.03
N GLN A 233 -5.08 13.59 6.71
CA GLN A 233 -4.80 15.03 6.52
C GLN A 233 -4.33 15.33 5.10
N LEU A 234 -3.46 14.47 4.53
CA LEU A 234 -3.01 14.64 3.15
C LEU A 234 -4.16 14.53 2.16
N ARG A 235 -5.08 13.57 2.35
CA ARG A 235 -6.32 13.43 1.57
C ARG A 235 -7.13 14.71 1.59
N ASP A 236 -7.39 15.24 2.77
CA ASP A 236 -8.22 16.43 2.97
C ASP A 236 -7.56 17.67 2.35
N ASP A 237 -6.26 17.86 2.56
CA ASP A 237 -5.47 18.96 1.95
C ASP A 237 -5.47 18.87 0.40
N LEU A 238 -5.38 17.68 -0.18
CA LEU A 238 -5.43 17.47 -1.63
C LEU A 238 -6.82 17.72 -2.21
N SER A 239 -7.86 17.34 -1.48
CA SER A 239 -9.26 17.55 -1.88
C SER A 239 -9.73 18.99 -1.72
N GLY A 240 -8.94 19.87 -1.10
CA GLY A 240 -9.32 21.24 -0.78
C GLY A 240 -10.34 21.35 0.36
N VAL A 241 -10.55 20.28 1.11
CA VAL A 241 -11.35 20.28 2.33
C VAL A 241 -10.47 20.76 3.48
N HIS A 242 -10.53 22.06 3.76
CA HIS A 242 -9.88 22.58 4.97
C HIS A 242 -10.73 22.17 6.18
N HIS A 243 -10.23 21.25 6.98
CA HIS A 243 -10.70 21.08 8.34
C HIS A 243 -10.16 22.27 9.14
N ASP A 244 -10.99 23.27 9.38
CA ASP A 244 -10.76 24.17 10.50
C ASP A 244 -10.72 23.28 11.76
N PRO A 245 -9.67 23.34 12.57
CA PRO A 245 -9.64 22.58 13.81
C PRO A 245 -10.83 23.08 14.67
N ASP A 246 -11.85 22.23 14.82
CA ASP A 246 -13.01 22.53 15.63
C ASP A 246 -12.53 22.84 17.06
N PRO A 247 -12.68 24.09 17.55
CA PRO A 247 -12.23 24.46 18.87
C PRO A 247 -13.01 23.77 20.00
N THR A 248 -14.01 22.96 19.67
CA THR A 248 -14.90 22.31 20.63
C THR A 248 -14.32 20.97 21.16
N MET A 249 -13.21 20.45 20.65
CA MET A 249 -12.58 19.21 21.12
C MET A 249 -11.67 19.37 22.36
N MET A 250 -11.67 20.55 22.99
CA MET A 250 -11.09 20.73 24.32
C MET A 250 -12.17 20.57 25.43
N MET A 251 -12.88 19.46 25.44
CA MET A 251 -13.66 19.09 26.60
C MET A 251 -12.78 18.31 27.58
N PRO A 252 -12.74 18.71 28.87
CA PRO A 252 -11.99 17.94 29.87
C PRO A 252 -12.63 16.56 30.02
N SER A 253 -11.78 15.54 30.09
CA SER A 253 -12.18 14.14 30.25
C SER A 253 -13.09 13.99 31.49
N VAL A 254 -14.38 13.85 31.25
CA VAL A 254 -15.31 13.40 32.26
C VAL A 254 -15.00 11.92 32.51
N ARG A 255 -14.49 11.61 33.70
CA ARG A 255 -14.33 10.23 34.16
C ARG A 255 -15.68 9.54 34.13
N PRO A 256 -15.81 8.36 33.50
CA PRO A 256 -17.05 7.59 33.60
C PRO A 256 -17.26 7.19 35.05
N ILE A 257 -18.39 7.55 35.61
CA ILE A 257 -18.87 7.01 36.89
C ILE A 257 -19.31 5.58 36.60
N LEU A 258 -18.51 4.61 37.04
CA LEU A 258 -18.88 3.20 37.02
C LEU A 258 -20.07 2.98 37.95
N PRO A 259 -21.18 2.37 37.53
CA PRO A 259 -22.26 1.96 38.42
C PRO A 259 -21.76 0.82 39.31
N GLU A 260 -22.10 0.90 40.59
CA GLU A 260 -21.77 -0.14 41.57
C GLU A 260 -22.42 -1.49 41.22
N PRO A 261 -21.74 -2.62 41.49
CA PRO A 261 -22.28 -3.94 41.17
C PRO A 261 -23.46 -4.28 42.07
N ARG A 262 -24.64 -4.52 41.47
CA ARG A 262 -25.79 -5.11 42.16
C ARG A 262 -25.47 -6.56 42.50
N SER A 263 -25.48 -6.85 43.79
CA SER A 263 -25.37 -8.19 44.37
C SER A 263 -26.62 -9.04 44.06
N GLY A 264 -26.37 -10.26 43.57
CA GLY A 264 -27.19 -11.43 43.79
C GLY A 264 -28.21 -11.79 42.72
N GLN A 265 -27.88 -12.77 41.90
CA GLN A 265 -28.61 -14.02 41.71
C GLN A 265 -27.81 -14.98 40.81
N PRO A 266 -27.77 -16.29 41.06
CA PRO A 266 -27.02 -17.25 40.24
C PRO A 266 -27.82 -17.59 38.98
N ILE A 267 -27.10 -17.57 37.84
CA ILE A 267 -27.62 -18.07 36.57
C ILE A 267 -27.09 -19.49 36.37
N GLU A 268 -28.01 -20.43 36.23
CA GLU A 268 -27.73 -21.84 35.96
C GLU A 268 -27.09 -22.00 34.56
N ASP A 269 -25.98 -22.74 34.54
CA ASP A 269 -25.27 -23.13 33.30
C ASP A 269 -26.03 -24.24 32.57
N GLU A 270 -26.52 -23.97 31.37
CA GLU A 270 -26.81 -25.01 30.38
C GLU A 270 -25.73 -25.03 29.28
N PRO A 271 -25.08 -26.16 29.06
CA PRO A 271 -24.06 -26.26 28.00
C PRO A 271 -24.68 -26.57 26.64
N THR A 272 -24.78 -25.59 25.79
CA THR A 272 -25.12 -25.81 24.38
C THR A 272 -23.85 -26.19 23.60
N GLN A 273 -23.62 -27.47 23.45
CA GLN A 273 -22.63 -27.99 22.49
C GLN A 273 -23.15 -27.79 21.06
N ARG A 274 -22.55 -26.87 20.31
CA ARG A 274 -22.62 -26.85 18.86
C ARG A 274 -21.28 -27.34 18.31
N SER A 275 -21.31 -28.55 17.80
CA SER A 275 -20.24 -29.12 17.00
C SER A 275 -20.13 -28.40 15.67
N PHE A 276 -18.99 -27.73 15.43
CA PHE A 276 -18.62 -27.25 14.11
C PHE A 276 -17.95 -28.40 13.35
N ASN A 277 -18.58 -28.87 12.30
CA ASN A 277 -17.98 -29.73 11.31
C ASN A 277 -16.98 -28.91 10.50
N GLU A 278 -15.71 -29.21 10.67
CA GLU A 278 -14.64 -28.79 9.76
C GLU A 278 -14.67 -29.67 8.51
N ASP A 279 -15.38 -29.23 7.48
CA ASP A 279 -15.23 -29.79 6.15
C ASP A 279 -14.43 -28.82 5.28
N THR A 280 -13.10 -28.91 5.41
CA THR A 280 -12.15 -28.14 4.62
C THR A 280 -11.97 -28.81 3.26
N THR A 281 -12.83 -28.48 2.34
CA THR A 281 -12.65 -28.86 0.93
C THR A 281 -11.47 -28.08 0.35
N GLN A 282 -10.29 -28.69 0.28
CA GLN A 282 -9.17 -28.23 -0.51
C GLN A 282 -9.57 -28.23 -2.00
N ARG A 283 -9.94 -27.06 -2.54
CA ARG A 283 -10.07 -26.87 -3.98
C ARG A 283 -8.70 -26.52 -4.55
N SER A 284 -8.04 -27.52 -5.12
CA SER A 284 -6.87 -27.33 -5.96
C SER A 284 -7.27 -26.59 -7.23
N VAL A 285 -6.73 -25.39 -7.44
CA VAL A 285 -6.82 -24.69 -8.73
C VAL A 285 -5.78 -25.31 -9.65
N GLN A 286 -6.24 -26.06 -10.66
CA GLN A 286 -5.37 -26.60 -11.70
C GLN A 286 -5.04 -25.47 -12.68
N TRP A 287 -3.76 -25.07 -12.71
CA TRP A 287 -3.23 -24.05 -13.60
C TRP A 287 -2.50 -24.74 -14.77
N ASP A 288 -2.91 -24.40 -16.00
CA ASP A 288 -2.19 -24.75 -17.22
C ASP A 288 -1.62 -23.46 -17.82
N PRO A 289 -0.29 -23.37 -18.05
CA PRO A 289 0.33 -22.17 -18.65
C PRO A 289 -0.17 -22.00 -20.10
N PRO A 290 -0.30 -20.76 -20.59
CA PRO A 290 -0.64 -20.50 -21.98
C PRO A 290 0.48 -20.97 -22.90
N PRO A 291 0.17 -21.46 -24.12
CA PRO A 291 1.14 -22.00 -25.08
C PRO A 291 2.10 -20.97 -25.65
N ASP A 292 1.84 -19.67 -25.52
CA ASP A 292 2.67 -18.60 -26.03
C ASP A 292 3.19 -17.72 -24.87
N GLY A 293 4.48 -17.83 -24.57
CA GLY A 293 5.16 -17.13 -23.48
C GLY A 293 5.29 -15.62 -23.67
N ARG A 294 4.21 -14.88 -23.80
CA ARG A 294 4.24 -13.39 -23.78
C ARG A 294 4.21 -12.90 -22.36
N GLN A 295 5.34 -12.32 -21.93
CA GLN A 295 5.43 -11.49 -20.73
C GLN A 295 4.89 -10.09 -21.06
N TYR A 296 4.02 -9.57 -20.22
CA TYR A 296 3.53 -8.19 -20.26
C TYR A 296 4.16 -7.40 -19.12
#